data_33e9c001d5c2ec43c3eddbe1d64da767
#
_entry.id   33e9c001d5c2ec43c3eddbe1d64da767
#
_cell.length_a   1.000
_cell.length_b   1.000
_cell.length_c   1.000
_cell.angle_alpha   90.00
_cell.angle_beta   90.00
_cell.angle_gamma   90.00
#
_symmetry.space_group_name_H-M   'P 1'
#
loop_
_entity.id
_entity.type
_entity.pdbx_description
1 polymer ?
#
loop_
_entity_poly.entity_id
_entity_poly.type
_entity_poly.pdbx_seq_one_letter_code
_entity_poly.pdbx_strand_id
1 'polypeptide(L)'
;MNSQLSPQQAASELLARRKARNGLIAFSSYTNPAYIAAPHHELIAAKLEAVERGEIKRLMITMPPRHGKSELASRRFPAWFIGRNPGKQVIAASYNSDLASDFGREVRNIVASPEYCALFDCTLAIDSKAANRWHTDKGGMYVAAGVGTAITGRGADILLIDDPFKDRQEADSEITRQRVWDWYTSTAYTRLMPGGAVVVINTRWHDDDLSGKLLAEQDHGGDNWEVLSLPAIQADGTALWPEWYPLERLEQIRSVLPARDWNSLYQQNPIPDDGDYFKSDWFGEYESPPDHLTLFGASDYAVTDGGGDWTEHGVFGVDKALNIYV
;
A
#
# COMPACT_ATOMS: atom_id res chain seq x y z
N MET A 1 -13.89 43.14 -9.11
CA MET A 1 -14.78 43.44 -7.97
C MET A 1 -14.27 42.67 -6.77
N ASN A 2 -13.59 43.33 -5.83
CA ASN A 2 -13.20 42.71 -4.55
C ASN A 2 -14.45 42.65 -3.67
N SER A 3 -15.13 41.50 -3.65
CA SER A 3 -16.14 41.23 -2.65
C SER A 3 -15.44 41.06 -1.29
N GLN A 4 -15.51 42.10 -0.45
CA GLN A 4 -15.06 41.99 0.92
C GLN A 4 -15.94 40.94 1.62
N LEU A 5 -15.27 39.88 2.17
CA LEU A 5 -15.97 38.88 2.97
C LEU A 5 -16.62 39.52 4.18
N SER A 6 -17.83 39.11 4.53
CA SER A 6 -18.43 39.50 5.80
C SER A 6 -17.60 39.01 6.99
N PRO A 7 -17.68 39.63 8.16
CA PRO A 7 -16.94 39.17 9.35
C PRO A 7 -17.16 37.67 9.68
N GLN A 8 -18.38 37.17 9.47
CA GLN A 8 -18.71 35.76 9.67
C GLN A 8 -18.04 34.86 8.64
N GLN A 9 -18.03 35.25 7.37
CA GLN A 9 -17.35 34.53 6.30
C GLN A 9 -15.82 34.50 6.52
N ALA A 10 -15.25 35.64 6.95
CA ALA A 10 -13.83 35.72 7.29
C ALA A 10 -13.45 34.80 8.47
N ALA A 11 -14.28 34.78 9.52
CA ALA A 11 -14.07 33.90 10.67
C ALA A 11 -14.20 32.41 10.28
N SER A 12 -15.19 32.05 9.47
CA SER A 12 -15.36 30.68 8.94
C SER A 12 -14.16 30.25 8.12
N GLU A 13 -13.67 31.10 7.25
CA GLU A 13 -12.49 30.82 6.41
C GLU A 13 -11.22 30.64 7.27
N LEU A 14 -11.01 31.45 8.28
CA LEU A 14 -9.87 31.31 9.20
C LEU A 14 -9.93 29.98 9.97
N LEU A 15 -11.11 29.56 10.40
CA LEU A 15 -11.32 28.25 11.05
C LEU A 15 -11.08 27.10 10.09
N ALA A 16 -11.55 27.19 8.84
CA ALA A 16 -11.32 26.17 7.81
C ALA A 16 -9.81 26.04 7.53
N ARG A 17 -9.08 27.14 7.37
CA ARG A 17 -7.62 27.12 7.18
C ARG A 17 -6.90 26.51 8.37
N ARG A 18 -7.31 26.85 9.59
CA ARG A 18 -6.72 26.26 10.81
C ARG A 18 -6.92 24.76 10.86
N LYS A 19 -8.12 24.26 10.53
CA LYS A 19 -8.40 22.83 10.46
C LYS A 19 -7.56 22.15 9.39
N ALA A 20 -7.51 22.74 8.19
CA ALA A 20 -6.74 22.19 7.06
C ALA A 20 -5.22 22.12 7.33
N ARG A 21 -4.66 23.08 8.05
CA ARG A 21 -3.25 23.01 8.45
C ARG A 21 -2.96 21.84 9.39
N ASN A 22 -3.90 21.47 10.25
CA ASN A 22 -3.69 20.53 11.34
C ASN A 22 -4.24 19.14 11.09
N GLY A 23 -5.06 18.92 10.06
CA GLY A 23 -5.66 17.63 9.75
C GLY A 23 -5.68 17.33 8.26
N LEU A 24 -5.29 16.10 7.91
CA LEU A 24 -5.13 15.67 6.53
C LEU A 24 -6.46 15.61 5.78
N ILE A 25 -7.54 15.14 6.41
CA ILE A 25 -8.88 15.15 5.78
C ILE A 25 -9.36 16.57 5.53
N ALA A 26 -9.21 17.45 6.52
CA ALA A 26 -9.59 18.86 6.37
C ALA A 26 -8.75 19.56 5.29
N PHE A 27 -7.47 19.24 5.17
CA PHE A 27 -6.58 19.67 4.09
C PHE A 27 -7.08 19.18 2.73
N SER A 28 -7.41 17.89 2.65
CA SER A 28 -7.90 17.27 1.41
C SER A 28 -9.18 17.94 0.91
N SER A 29 -10.14 18.19 1.81
CA SER A 29 -11.40 18.87 1.46
C SER A 29 -11.20 20.35 1.14
N TYR A 30 -10.26 21.03 1.82
CA TYR A 30 -9.97 22.45 1.57
C TYR A 30 -9.31 22.68 0.21
N THR A 31 -8.37 21.80 -0.18
CA THR A 31 -7.65 21.88 -1.45
C THR A 31 -8.37 21.19 -2.61
N ASN A 32 -9.38 20.40 -2.33
CA ASN A 32 -10.25 19.76 -3.32
C ASN A 32 -11.70 19.69 -2.78
N PRO A 33 -12.56 20.67 -3.10
CA PRO A 33 -13.95 20.69 -2.64
C PRO A 33 -14.78 19.47 -3.09
N ALA A 34 -14.34 18.75 -4.12
CA ALA A 34 -14.98 17.51 -4.59
C ALA A 34 -14.51 16.25 -3.81
N TYR A 35 -13.56 16.38 -2.87
CA TYR A 35 -13.10 15.26 -2.07
C TYR A 35 -14.18 14.84 -1.07
N ILE A 36 -14.57 13.58 -1.15
CA ILE A 36 -15.54 12.95 -0.23
C ILE A 36 -14.75 12.02 0.70
N ALA A 37 -14.71 12.38 1.97
CA ALA A 37 -14.13 11.53 3.00
C ALA A 37 -15.11 10.41 3.37
N ALA A 38 -14.60 9.18 3.48
CA ALA A 38 -15.30 8.04 4.05
C ALA A 38 -14.64 7.64 5.37
N PRO A 39 -15.28 6.87 6.25
CA PRO A 39 -14.73 6.50 7.56
C PRO A 39 -13.33 5.87 7.48
N HIS A 40 -13.06 5.02 6.49
CA HIS A 40 -11.74 4.43 6.30
C HIS A 40 -10.67 5.46 5.89
N HIS A 41 -11.05 6.54 5.20
CA HIS A 41 -10.11 7.64 4.90
C HIS A 41 -9.68 8.36 6.17
N GLU A 42 -10.57 8.50 7.17
CA GLU A 42 -10.23 9.09 8.47
C GLU A 42 -9.25 8.20 9.24
N LEU A 43 -9.42 6.86 9.19
CA LEU A 43 -8.47 5.92 9.77
C LEU A 43 -7.08 6.02 9.12
N ILE A 44 -7.03 6.08 7.79
CA ILE A 44 -5.78 6.26 7.05
C ILE A 44 -5.13 7.61 7.41
N ALA A 45 -5.92 8.67 7.41
CA ALA A 45 -5.43 10.01 7.74
C ALA A 45 -4.84 10.07 9.15
N ALA A 46 -5.50 9.47 10.15
CA ALA A 46 -5.00 9.42 11.52
C ALA A 46 -3.63 8.72 11.62
N LYS A 47 -3.41 7.62 10.86
CA LYS A 47 -2.10 6.94 10.81
C LYS A 47 -1.04 7.78 10.09
N LEU A 48 -1.38 8.41 8.96
CA LEU A 48 -0.46 9.30 8.24
C LEU A 48 -0.10 10.55 9.05
N GLU A 49 -1.03 11.11 9.80
CA GLU A 49 -0.79 12.20 10.74
C GLU A 49 0.14 11.77 11.89
N ALA A 50 0.01 10.54 12.39
CA ALA A 50 0.93 9.96 13.38
C ALA A 50 2.35 9.75 12.79
N VAL A 51 2.45 9.41 11.50
CA VAL A 51 3.74 9.40 10.78
C VAL A 51 4.35 10.81 10.74
N GLU A 52 3.56 11.83 10.40
CA GLU A 52 4.03 13.23 10.36
C GLU A 52 4.56 13.70 11.71
N ARG A 53 3.87 13.34 12.80
CA ARG A 53 4.31 13.65 14.18
C ARG A 53 5.51 12.81 14.64
N GLY A 54 5.89 11.79 13.86
CA GLY A 54 7.03 10.91 14.17
C GLY A 54 6.71 9.81 15.18
N GLU A 55 5.44 9.58 15.50
CA GLU A 55 4.94 8.52 16.37
C GLU A 55 5.00 7.14 15.70
N ILE A 56 4.73 7.09 14.39
CA ILE A 56 4.84 5.90 13.56
C ILE A 56 5.99 6.08 12.57
N LYS A 57 6.93 5.14 12.56
CA LYS A 57 8.09 5.15 11.65
C LYS A 57 7.98 4.16 10.50
N ARG A 58 7.18 3.13 10.66
CA ARG A 58 6.91 2.08 9.67
C ARG A 58 5.41 1.86 9.61
N LEU A 59 4.80 2.32 8.53
CA LEU A 59 3.36 2.20 8.31
C LEU A 59 3.10 1.38 7.07
N MET A 60 2.26 0.37 7.21
CA MET A 60 1.76 -0.44 6.10
C MET A 60 0.25 -0.28 6.01
N ILE A 61 -0.25 0.10 4.85
CA ILE A 61 -1.69 0.23 4.58
C ILE A 61 -2.03 -0.67 3.41
N THR A 62 -2.90 -1.64 3.64
CA THR A 62 -3.40 -2.51 2.57
C THR A 62 -4.90 -2.36 2.41
N MET A 63 -5.36 -2.19 1.17
CA MET A 63 -6.77 -1.97 0.90
C MET A 63 -7.12 -2.22 -0.58
N PRO A 64 -8.41 -2.42 -0.89
CA PRO A 64 -8.86 -2.73 -2.24
C PRO A 64 -8.54 -1.64 -3.26
N PRO A 65 -8.49 -1.98 -4.55
CA PRO A 65 -8.36 -1.00 -5.61
C PRO A 65 -9.57 -0.04 -5.60
N ARG A 66 -9.36 1.22 -6.05
CA ARG A 66 -10.41 2.24 -6.20
C ARG A 66 -11.11 2.69 -4.91
N HIS A 67 -10.55 2.44 -3.75
CA HIS A 67 -11.08 2.90 -2.46
C HIS A 67 -10.34 4.15 -1.90
N GLY A 68 -9.67 4.91 -2.75
CA GLY A 68 -9.12 6.23 -2.39
C GLY A 68 -7.69 6.22 -1.82
N LYS A 69 -7.01 5.06 -1.73
CA LYS A 69 -5.68 4.94 -1.10
C LYS A 69 -4.65 5.93 -1.64
N SER A 70 -4.42 5.92 -2.96
CA SER A 70 -3.38 6.76 -3.59
C SER A 70 -3.77 8.24 -3.61
N GLU A 71 -5.07 8.57 -3.65
CA GLU A 71 -5.51 9.97 -3.53
C GLU A 71 -5.06 10.55 -2.19
N LEU A 72 -5.32 9.84 -1.10
CA LEU A 72 -5.00 10.34 0.23
C LEU A 72 -3.51 10.21 0.55
N ALA A 73 -2.90 9.03 0.34
CA ALA A 73 -1.54 8.76 0.78
C ALA A 73 -0.47 9.25 -0.20
N SER A 74 -0.72 9.18 -1.52
CA SER A 74 0.31 9.49 -2.52
C SER A 74 0.19 10.90 -3.11
N ARG A 75 -0.96 11.57 -2.91
CA ARG A 75 -1.19 12.94 -3.39
C ARG A 75 -1.36 13.93 -2.25
N ARG A 76 -2.35 13.71 -1.37
CA ARG A 76 -2.69 14.69 -0.32
C ARG A 76 -1.68 14.70 0.81
N PHE A 77 -1.29 13.54 1.31
CA PHE A 77 -0.34 13.44 2.42
C PHE A 77 1.03 14.05 2.10
N PRO A 78 1.70 13.78 0.98
CA PRO A 78 2.98 14.40 0.68
C PRO A 78 2.91 15.93 0.60
N ALA A 79 1.84 16.47 -0.02
CA ALA A 79 1.63 17.92 -0.08
C ALA A 79 1.43 18.52 1.32
N TRP A 80 0.58 17.92 2.14
CA TRP A 80 0.31 18.34 3.50
C TRP A 80 1.55 18.24 4.40
N PHE A 81 2.27 17.11 4.30
CA PHE A 81 3.52 16.89 5.04
C PHE A 81 4.57 17.96 4.73
N ILE A 82 4.78 18.28 3.45
CA ILE A 82 5.70 19.32 3.00
C ILE A 82 5.27 20.70 3.52
N GLY A 83 3.98 21.01 3.50
CA GLY A 83 3.47 22.27 4.03
C GLY A 83 3.76 22.47 5.51
N ARG A 84 3.66 21.41 6.30
CA ARG A 84 3.99 21.42 7.73
C ARG A 84 5.50 21.35 7.99
N ASN A 85 6.25 20.77 7.08
CA ASN A 85 7.69 20.52 7.21
C ASN A 85 8.43 20.97 5.94
N PRO A 86 8.47 22.28 5.62
CA PRO A 86 8.83 22.77 4.28
C PRO A 86 10.29 22.54 3.88
N GLY A 87 11.17 22.21 4.83
CA GLY A 87 12.58 21.85 4.58
C GLY A 87 12.85 20.34 4.48
N LYS A 88 11.82 19.49 4.67
CA LYS A 88 11.97 18.04 4.64
C LYS A 88 11.84 17.45 3.24
N GLN A 89 12.31 16.21 3.09
CA GLN A 89 12.44 15.51 1.81
C GLN A 89 11.51 14.31 1.76
N VAL A 90 10.76 14.19 0.65
CA VAL A 90 9.86 13.08 0.36
C VAL A 90 10.37 12.35 -0.87
N ILE A 91 10.54 11.04 -0.76
CA ILE A 91 10.73 10.15 -1.90
C ILE A 91 9.45 9.32 -2.03
N ALA A 92 8.79 9.38 -3.18
CA ALA A 92 7.61 8.58 -3.49
C ALA A 92 7.89 7.64 -4.66
N ALA A 93 7.66 6.36 -4.46
CA ALA A 93 7.90 5.32 -5.44
C ALA A 93 6.60 4.61 -5.81
N SER A 94 6.51 4.13 -7.05
CA SER A 94 5.46 3.24 -7.54
C SER A 94 6.05 2.21 -8.49
N TYR A 95 5.25 1.22 -8.95
CA TYR A 95 5.75 0.13 -9.79
C TYR A 95 6.50 0.61 -11.06
N ASN A 96 6.20 1.81 -11.56
CA ASN A 96 6.98 2.42 -12.64
C ASN A 96 7.16 3.92 -12.47
N SER A 97 8.09 4.49 -13.25
CA SER A 97 8.45 5.91 -13.20
C SER A 97 7.36 6.84 -13.73
N ASP A 98 6.52 6.38 -14.65
CA ASP A 98 5.48 7.21 -15.25
C ASP A 98 4.37 7.49 -14.25
N LEU A 99 3.85 6.46 -13.57
CA LEU A 99 2.85 6.62 -12.51
C LEU A 99 3.40 7.45 -11.34
N ALA A 100 4.65 7.17 -10.91
CA ALA A 100 5.30 7.97 -9.87
C ALA A 100 5.42 9.45 -10.28
N SER A 101 5.75 9.73 -11.54
CA SER A 101 5.83 11.10 -12.08
C SER A 101 4.47 11.78 -12.17
N ASP A 102 3.40 11.03 -12.46
CA ASP A 102 2.04 11.56 -12.42
C ASP A 102 1.64 11.99 -11.01
N PHE A 103 1.92 11.18 -10.00
CA PHE A 103 1.74 11.59 -8.60
C PHE A 103 2.58 12.82 -8.27
N GLY A 104 3.86 12.84 -8.66
CA GLY A 104 4.74 13.98 -8.42
C GLY A 104 4.23 15.28 -9.04
N ARG A 105 3.65 15.20 -10.26
CA ARG A 105 3.01 16.34 -10.94
C ARG A 105 1.79 16.83 -10.17
N GLU A 106 0.95 15.91 -9.69
CA GLU A 106 -0.26 16.26 -8.95
C GLU A 106 0.08 16.87 -7.59
N VAL A 107 1.04 16.30 -6.83
CA VAL A 107 1.52 16.87 -5.57
C VAL A 107 2.11 18.27 -5.80
N ARG A 108 2.92 18.44 -6.83
CA ARG A 108 3.46 19.75 -7.22
C ARG A 108 2.36 20.78 -7.52
N ASN A 109 1.33 20.36 -8.24
CA ASN A 109 0.21 21.23 -8.59
C ASN A 109 -0.60 21.63 -7.35
N ILE A 110 -0.76 20.73 -6.38
CA ILE A 110 -1.36 21.07 -5.07
C ILE A 110 -0.52 22.11 -4.36
N VAL A 111 0.80 21.92 -4.27
CA VAL A 111 1.73 22.87 -3.62
C VAL A 111 1.75 24.23 -4.31
N ALA A 112 1.50 24.28 -5.63
CA ALA A 112 1.43 25.52 -6.40
C ALA A 112 0.06 26.22 -6.34
N SER A 113 -0.96 25.59 -5.73
CA SER A 113 -2.32 26.13 -5.73
C SER A 113 -2.48 27.33 -4.78
N PRO A 114 -3.38 28.27 -5.10
CA PRO A 114 -3.70 29.39 -4.21
C PRO A 114 -4.20 28.93 -2.83
N GLU A 115 -4.97 27.84 -2.80
CA GLU A 115 -5.50 27.24 -1.59
C GLU A 115 -4.38 26.77 -0.68
N TYR A 116 -3.36 26.10 -1.23
CA TYR A 116 -2.20 25.65 -0.49
C TYR A 116 -1.37 26.82 0.05
N CYS A 117 -1.10 27.85 -0.78
CA CYS A 117 -0.39 29.05 -0.37
C CYS A 117 -1.14 29.86 0.72
N ALA A 118 -2.48 29.73 0.77
CA ALA A 118 -3.28 30.31 1.86
C ALA A 118 -3.13 29.56 3.20
N LEU A 119 -2.68 28.29 3.13
CA LEU A 119 -2.47 27.45 4.32
C LEU A 119 -1.03 27.55 4.85
N PHE A 120 -0.03 27.46 3.97
CA PHE A 120 1.36 27.27 4.35
C PHE A 120 2.26 28.37 3.79
N ASP A 121 3.25 28.79 4.58
CA ASP A 121 4.36 29.65 4.11
C ASP A 121 5.42 28.78 3.42
N CYS A 122 5.02 28.15 2.32
CA CYS A 122 5.86 27.25 1.52
C CYS A 122 5.37 27.28 0.08
N THR A 123 6.28 27.52 -0.87
CA THR A 123 6.00 27.53 -2.30
C THR A 123 7.03 26.70 -3.06
N LEU A 124 6.80 26.51 -4.35
CA LEU A 124 7.80 25.88 -5.22
C LEU A 124 8.98 26.81 -5.45
N ALA A 125 10.19 26.28 -5.44
CA ALA A 125 11.38 27.02 -5.88
C ALA A 125 11.23 27.43 -7.36
N ILE A 126 11.74 28.63 -7.68
CA ILE A 126 11.52 29.29 -8.99
C ILE A 126 12.04 28.43 -10.16
N ASP A 127 13.11 27.69 -9.97
CA ASP A 127 13.80 26.85 -10.96
C ASP A 127 13.33 25.39 -10.94
N SER A 128 12.34 25.04 -10.10
CA SER A 128 11.97 23.66 -9.81
C SER A 128 10.61 23.29 -10.40
N LYS A 129 10.56 22.93 -11.69
CA LYS A 129 9.30 22.71 -12.43
C LYS A 129 9.08 21.29 -12.94
N ALA A 130 10.03 20.36 -12.76
CA ALA A 130 9.91 19.00 -13.26
C ALA A 130 8.79 18.23 -12.52
N ALA A 131 8.13 17.29 -13.20
CA ALA A 131 7.07 16.48 -12.61
C ALA A 131 7.61 15.48 -11.56
N ASN A 132 8.73 14.86 -11.90
CA ASN A 132 9.35 13.80 -11.11
C ASN A 132 10.30 14.30 -10.02
N ARG A 133 10.65 15.60 -10.03
CA ARG A 133 11.53 16.21 -9.01
C ARG A 133 11.33 17.70 -8.93
N TRP A 134 11.04 18.17 -7.74
CA TRP A 134 10.93 19.60 -7.46
C TRP A 134 11.33 19.92 -6.02
N HIS A 135 11.61 21.20 -5.79
CA HIS A 135 12.04 21.73 -4.48
C HIS A 135 11.07 22.79 -4.00
N THR A 136 11.06 22.99 -2.69
CA THR A 136 10.40 24.13 -2.08
C THR A 136 11.37 25.31 -1.96
N ASP A 137 10.82 26.50 -1.79
CA ASP A 137 11.57 27.72 -1.47
C ASP A 137 12.25 27.68 -0.08
N LYS A 138 11.95 26.66 0.72
CA LYS A 138 12.52 26.42 2.06
C LYS A 138 13.56 25.28 2.09
N GLY A 139 13.96 24.77 0.92
CA GLY A 139 14.97 23.71 0.80
C GLY A 139 14.45 22.28 0.92
N GLY A 140 13.14 22.08 1.04
CA GLY A 140 12.54 20.76 0.94
C GLY A 140 12.56 20.22 -0.48
N MET A 141 12.34 18.90 -0.62
CA MET A 141 12.39 18.23 -1.91
C MET A 141 11.34 17.12 -2.00
N TYR A 142 10.78 16.97 -3.20
CA TYR A 142 9.99 15.79 -3.59
C TYR A 142 10.67 15.10 -4.76
N VAL A 143 10.76 13.78 -4.69
CA VAL A 143 11.30 12.92 -5.75
C VAL A 143 10.35 11.79 -6.02
N ALA A 144 9.92 11.65 -7.28
CA ALA A 144 9.20 10.49 -7.79
C ALA A 144 10.18 9.49 -8.39
N ALA A 145 10.01 8.20 -8.10
CA ALA A 145 10.87 7.12 -8.60
C ALA A 145 10.03 5.90 -9.00
N GLY A 146 10.44 5.19 -10.02
CA GLY A 146 9.93 3.85 -10.29
C GLY A 146 10.67 2.83 -9.41
N VAL A 147 9.98 1.78 -8.96
CA VAL A 147 10.61 0.63 -8.31
C VAL A 147 11.67 0.05 -9.25
N GLY A 148 12.83 -0.33 -8.71
CA GLY A 148 13.98 -0.78 -9.50
C GLY A 148 14.85 0.34 -10.09
N THR A 149 14.45 1.62 -9.98
CA THR A 149 15.28 2.74 -10.47
C THR A 149 16.22 3.27 -9.38
N ALA A 150 17.33 3.88 -9.81
CA ALA A 150 18.30 4.48 -8.91
C ALA A 150 17.76 5.77 -8.27
N ILE A 151 17.89 5.87 -6.93
CA ILE A 151 17.53 7.06 -6.14
C ILE A 151 18.80 7.61 -5.46
N THR A 152 19.90 7.68 -6.18
CA THR A 152 21.20 8.03 -5.59
C THR A 152 21.33 9.51 -5.21
N GLY A 153 22.09 9.79 -4.16
CA GLY A 153 22.46 11.15 -3.73
C GLY A 153 21.34 11.96 -3.07
N ARG A 154 20.28 11.30 -2.53
CA ARG A 154 19.14 11.98 -1.91
C ARG A 154 18.74 11.29 -0.61
N GLY A 155 18.27 12.11 0.36
CA GLY A 155 17.70 11.62 1.61
C GLY A 155 16.17 11.58 1.56
N ALA A 156 15.55 10.86 2.49
CA ALA A 156 14.12 10.82 2.68
C ALA A 156 13.76 10.94 4.15
N ASP A 157 13.04 11.99 4.50
CA ASP A 157 12.31 12.06 5.77
C ASP A 157 11.05 11.17 5.71
N ILE A 158 10.44 11.11 4.52
CA ILE A 158 9.37 10.15 4.18
C ILE A 158 9.76 9.38 2.93
N LEU A 159 9.80 8.08 3.03
CA LEU A 159 9.83 7.14 1.91
C LEU A 159 8.42 6.54 1.75
N LEU A 160 7.72 6.93 0.69
CA LEU A 160 6.40 6.42 0.34
C LEU A 160 6.52 5.42 -0.80
N ILE A 161 5.92 4.25 -0.67
CA ILE A 161 5.87 3.22 -1.72
C ILE A 161 4.40 2.89 -1.98
N ASP A 162 3.90 3.22 -3.17
CA ASP A 162 2.52 3.00 -3.59
C ASP A 162 2.46 1.96 -4.70
N ASP A 163 1.77 0.85 -4.44
CA ASP A 163 1.58 -0.27 -5.35
C ASP A 163 2.91 -0.68 -6.06
N PRO A 164 3.82 -1.39 -5.38
CA PRO A 164 5.15 -1.73 -5.92
C PRO A 164 5.13 -2.76 -7.06
N PHE A 165 3.99 -3.44 -7.28
CA PHE A 165 3.72 -4.37 -8.38
C PHE A 165 2.59 -3.83 -9.25
N LYS A 166 2.75 -3.96 -10.55
CA LYS A 166 1.78 -3.47 -11.54
C LYS A 166 0.54 -4.35 -11.62
N ASP A 167 0.74 -5.65 -11.63
CA ASP A 167 -0.30 -6.64 -11.89
C ASP A 167 0.05 -8.02 -11.31
N ARG A 168 -0.86 -8.98 -11.50
CA ARG A 168 -0.72 -10.36 -11.04
C ARG A 168 0.53 -11.03 -11.60
N GLN A 169 0.81 -10.85 -12.88
CA GLN A 169 1.96 -11.49 -13.54
C GLN A 169 3.29 -11.06 -12.92
N GLU A 170 3.43 -9.77 -12.59
CA GLU A 170 4.63 -9.28 -11.88
C GLU A 170 4.71 -9.83 -10.45
N ALA A 171 3.58 -9.88 -9.74
CA ALA A 171 3.54 -10.34 -8.35
C ALA A 171 3.78 -11.86 -8.22
N ASP A 172 3.32 -12.66 -9.19
CA ASP A 172 3.54 -14.11 -9.21
C ASP A 172 4.99 -14.47 -9.59
N SER A 173 5.71 -13.59 -10.29
CA SER A 173 7.12 -13.79 -10.64
C SER A 173 8.03 -13.66 -9.42
N GLU A 174 8.62 -14.76 -8.97
CA GLU A 174 9.62 -14.75 -7.89
C GLU A 174 10.80 -13.82 -8.20
N ILE A 175 11.28 -13.83 -9.45
CA ILE A 175 12.36 -12.94 -9.92
C ILE A 175 11.96 -11.47 -9.74
N THR A 176 10.70 -11.13 -10.04
CA THR A 176 10.22 -9.75 -9.88
C THR A 176 10.07 -9.41 -8.40
N ARG A 177 9.53 -10.30 -7.57
CA ARG A 177 9.43 -10.09 -6.12
C ARG A 177 10.82 -9.90 -5.50
N GLN A 178 11.80 -10.72 -5.89
CA GLN A 178 13.17 -10.56 -5.41
C GLN A 178 13.80 -9.25 -5.87
N ARG A 179 13.60 -8.84 -7.12
CA ARG A 179 14.08 -7.53 -7.62
C ARG A 179 13.47 -6.35 -6.86
N VAL A 180 12.18 -6.39 -6.51
CA VAL A 180 11.51 -5.36 -5.68
C VAL A 180 12.12 -5.33 -4.29
N TRP A 181 12.34 -6.50 -3.69
CA TRP A 181 12.98 -6.63 -2.38
C TRP A 181 14.41 -6.09 -2.36
N ASP A 182 15.24 -6.47 -3.34
CA ASP A 182 16.61 -5.99 -3.46
C ASP A 182 16.67 -4.47 -3.64
N TRP A 183 15.77 -3.92 -4.46
CA TRP A 183 15.65 -2.49 -4.62
C TRP A 183 15.25 -1.81 -3.30
N TYR A 184 14.28 -2.36 -2.59
CA TYR A 184 13.86 -1.82 -1.29
C TYR A 184 15.04 -1.80 -0.32
N THR A 185 15.69 -2.91 -0.11
CA THR A 185 16.75 -3.06 0.92
C THR A 185 18.03 -2.31 0.55
N SER A 186 18.49 -2.44 -0.69
CA SER A 186 19.78 -1.89 -1.13
C SER A 186 19.72 -0.43 -1.59
N THR A 187 18.57 0.02 -2.11
CA THR A 187 18.44 1.34 -2.72
C THR A 187 17.52 2.27 -1.93
N ALA A 188 16.24 1.89 -1.74
CA ALA A 188 15.24 2.78 -1.18
C ALA A 188 15.43 3.01 0.32
N TYR A 189 15.57 1.93 1.09
CA TYR A 189 15.73 2.00 2.55
C TYR A 189 16.99 2.77 2.96
N THR A 190 18.07 2.61 2.20
CA THR A 190 19.34 3.32 2.45
C THR A 190 19.25 4.84 2.25
N ARG A 191 18.13 5.35 1.76
CA ARG A 191 17.88 6.80 1.61
C ARG A 191 17.26 7.42 2.84
N LEU A 192 16.80 6.65 3.80
CA LEU A 192 16.17 7.20 5.01
C LEU A 192 17.14 8.10 5.78
N MET A 193 16.67 9.30 6.08
CA MET A 193 17.33 10.20 7.00
C MET A 193 17.14 9.70 8.43
N PRO A 194 18.03 10.06 9.38
CA PRO A 194 17.82 9.76 10.80
C PRO A 194 16.43 10.22 11.26
N GLY A 195 15.64 9.28 11.79
CA GLY A 195 14.25 9.53 12.17
C GLY A 195 13.23 9.53 11.04
N GLY A 196 13.63 9.23 9.81
CA GLY A 196 12.75 9.10 8.65
C GLY A 196 11.77 7.93 8.77
N ALA A 197 10.62 8.06 8.11
CA ALA A 197 9.57 7.06 8.11
C ALA A 197 9.38 6.41 6.74
N VAL A 198 8.95 5.15 6.75
CA VAL A 198 8.51 4.41 5.56
C VAL A 198 7.00 4.22 5.63
N VAL A 199 6.32 4.54 4.54
CA VAL A 199 4.91 4.27 4.34
C VAL A 199 4.78 3.38 3.11
N VAL A 200 4.33 2.16 3.31
CA VAL A 200 3.96 1.24 2.21
C VAL A 200 2.44 1.23 2.11
N ILE A 201 1.93 1.56 0.94
CA ILE A 201 0.50 1.49 0.67
C ILE A 201 0.26 0.71 -0.61
N ASN A 202 -0.50 -0.37 -0.52
CA ASN A 202 -0.69 -1.23 -1.68
C ASN A 202 -2.00 -2.03 -1.60
N THR A 203 -2.35 -2.59 -2.73
CA THR A 203 -3.26 -3.73 -2.82
C THR A 203 -2.41 -5.00 -2.73
N ARG A 204 -2.81 -5.96 -1.91
CA ARG A 204 -2.07 -7.23 -1.80
C ARG A 204 -2.27 -8.06 -3.07
N TRP A 205 -1.20 -8.57 -3.64
CA TRP A 205 -1.25 -9.43 -4.82
C TRP A 205 -0.82 -10.87 -4.50
N HIS A 206 0.16 -11.02 -3.64
CA HIS A 206 0.80 -12.28 -3.31
C HIS A 206 1.18 -12.27 -1.82
N ASP A 207 1.22 -13.42 -1.15
CA ASP A 207 1.65 -13.54 0.24
C ASP A 207 3.10 -13.10 0.42
N ASP A 208 3.98 -13.44 -0.54
CA ASP A 208 5.39 -13.04 -0.59
C ASP A 208 5.63 -11.74 -1.41
N ASP A 209 4.65 -10.85 -1.49
CA ASP A 209 4.85 -9.50 -2.03
C ASP A 209 5.71 -8.64 -1.07
N LEU A 210 6.02 -7.39 -1.45
CA LEU A 210 6.85 -6.52 -0.58
C LEU A 210 6.29 -6.44 0.84
N SER A 211 4.98 -6.32 1.01
CA SER A 211 4.34 -6.27 2.32
C SER A 211 4.52 -7.58 3.10
N GLY A 212 4.36 -8.72 2.45
CA GLY A 212 4.59 -10.03 3.06
C GLY A 212 6.03 -10.22 3.51
N LYS A 213 7.01 -9.89 2.65
CA LYS A 213 8.44 -9.96 3.01
C LYS A 213 8.78 -9.05 4.20
N LEU A 214 8.26 -7.82 4.23
CA LEU A 214 8.48 -6.89 5.34
C LEU A 214 7.93 -7.41 6.67
N LEU A 215 6.76 -8.06 6.65
CA LEU A 215 6.17 -8.66 7.85
C LEU A 215 6.93 -9.91 8.29
N ALA A 216 7.37 -10.74 7.35
CA ALA A 216 8.21 -11.90 7.67
C ALA A 216 9.55 -11.48 8.31
N GLU A 217 10.19 -10.44 7.80
CA GLU A 217 11.42 -9.91 8.39
C GLU A 217 11.21 -9.32 9.80
N GLN A 218 10.04 -8.81 10.12
CA GLN A 218 9.71 -8.35 11.48
C GLN A 218 9.89 -9.47 12.50
N ASP A 219 9.47 -10.69 12.17
CA ASP A 219 9.60 -11.86 13.05
C ASP A 219 11.05 -12.30 13.23
N HIS A 220 11.96 -11.88 12.34
CA HIS A 220 13.39 -12.13 12.38
C HIS A 220 14.22 -10.96 12.95
N GLY A 221 13.56 -9.97 13.56
CA GLY A 221 14.23 -8.83 14.19
C GLY A 221 14.37 -7.61 13.27
N GLY A 222 13.68 -7.58 12.15
CA GLY A 222 13.54 -6.41 11.30
C GLY A 222 12.69 -5.28 11.92
N ASP A 223 12.35 -4.29 11.11
CA ASP A 223 11.53 -3.14 11.55
C ASP A 223 10.13 -3.61 12.02
N ASN A 224 9.61 -3.01 13.09
CA ASN A 224 8.24 -3.22 13.54
C ASN A 224 7.27 -2.33 12.73
N TRP A 225 6.29 -2.95 12.11
CA TRP A 225 5.30 -2.31 11.26
C TRP A 225 3.98 -2.09 11.97
N GLU A 226 3.48 -0.87 11.91
CA GLU A 226 2.08 -0.56 12.19
C GLU A 226 1.27 -0.91 10.93
N VAL A 227 0.38 -1.91 11.03
CA VAL A 227 -0.39 -2.42 9.89
C VAL A 227 -1.84 -1.97 9.98
N LEU A 228 -2.32 -1.32 8.94
CA LEU A 228 -3.74 -1.00 8.72
C LEU A 228 -4.22 -1.79 7.51
N SER A 229 -4.86 -2.93 7.76
CA SER A 229 -5.48 -3.76 6.72
C SER A 229 -6.97 -3.48 6.64
N LEU A 230 -7.45 -3.11 5.45
CA LEU A 230 -8.81 -2.67 5.20
C LEU A 230 -9.45 -3.52 4.09
N PRO A 231 -10.06 -4.67 4.41
CA PRO A 231 -10.75 -5.49 3.42
C PRO A 231 -12.02 -4.79 2.88
N ALA A 232 -12.44 -5.13 1.65
CA ALA A 232 -13.64 -4.55 1.01
C ALA A 232 -14.93 -4.89 1.76
N ILE A 233 -15.01 -6.11 2.30
CA ILE A 233 -16.08 -6.55 3.21
C ILE A 233 -15.44 -6.77 4.57
N GLN A 234 -15.91 -6.01 5.56
CA GLN A 234 -15.41 -6.03 6.92
C GLN A 234 -15.84 -7.32 7.66
N ALA A 235 -15.22 -7.60 8.82
CA ALA A 235 -15.54 -8.79 9.62
C ALA A 235 -17.01 -8.84 10.09
N ASP A 236 -17.66 -7.68 10.23
CA ASP A 236 -19.08 -7.56 10.57
C ASP A 236 -20.01 -7.72 9.37
N GLY A 237 -19.48 -7.98 8.17
CA GLY A 237 -20.22 -8.13 6.93
C GLY A 237 -20.58 -6.82 6.23
N THR A 238 -20.15 -5.66 6.74
CA THR A 238 -20.40 -4.37 6.09
C THR A 238 -19.38 -4.08 4.98
N ALA A 239 -19.77 -3.27 3.98
CA ALA A 239 -18.84 -2.78 2.98
C ALA A 239 -17.93 -1.70 3.57
N LEU A 240 -16.64 -1.67 3.17
CA LEU A 240 -15.66 -0.65 3.58
C LEU A 240 -16.11 0.77 3.16
N TRP A 241 -16.74 0.90 2.01
CA TRP A 241 -17.26 2.17 1.47
C TRP A 241 -18.64 1.98 0.85
N PRO A 242 -19.70 1.89 1.67
CA PRO A 242 -21.05 1.56 1.20
C PRO A 242 -21.60 2.51 0.12
N GLU A 243 -21.27 3.81 0.21
CA GLU A 243 -21.77 4.84 -0.70
C GLU A 243 -21.13 4.73 -2.10
N TRP A 244 -19.95 4.12 -2.22
CA TRP A 244 -19.19 3.96 -3.46
C TRP A 244 -19.18 2.54 -3.99
N TYR A 245 -19.05 1.58 -3.08
CA TYR A 245 -19.06 0.13 -3.34
C TYR A 245 -20.04 -0.56 -2.36
N PRO A 246 -21.36 -0.49 -2.59
CA PRO A 246 -22.32 -1.24 -1.78
C PRO A 246 -22.09 -2.75 -1.91
N LEU A 247 -22.55 -3.54 -0.92
CA LEU A 247 -22.36 -4.99 -0.87
C LEU A 247 -22.80 -5.69 -2.16
N GLU A 248 -23.93 -5.30 -2.74
CA GLU A 248 -24.40 -5.84 -4.00
C GLU A 248 -23.35 -5.71 -5.12
N ARG A 249 -22.70 -4.55 -5.22
CA ARG A 249 -21.63 -4.31 -6.19
C ARG A 249 -20.39 -5.13 -5.89
N LEU A 250 -20.03 -5.29 -4.64
CA LEU A 250 -18.90 -6.14 -4.23
C LEU A 250 -19.15 -7.61 -4.54
N GLU A 251 -20.37 -8.12 -4.32
CA GLU A 251 -20.75 -9.49 -4.68
C GLU A 251 -20.76 -9.71 -6.22
N GLN A 252 -21.18 -8.72 -7.00
CA GLN A 252 -21.05 -8.77 -8.46
C GLN A 252 -19.59 -8.89 -8.89
N ILE A 253 -18.69 -8.10 -8.28
CA ILE A 253 -17.26 -8.19 -8.55
C ILE A 253 -16.72 -9.57 -8.15
N ARG A 254 -17.10 -10.06 -6.98
CA ARG A 254 -16.71 -11.38 -6.47
C ARG A 254 -17.13 -12.52 -7.40
N SER A 255 -18.31 -12.42 -8.01
CA SER A 255 -18.80 -13.45 -8.94
C SER A 255 -18.02 -13.53 -10.26
N VAL A 256 -17.29 -12.47 -10.62
CA VAL A 256 -16.48 -12.39 -11.84
C VAL A 256 -15.02 -12.78 -11.60
N LEU A 257 -14.50 -12.45 -10.43
CA LEU A 257 -13.08 -12.68 -10.11
C LEU A 257 -12.84 -14.13 -9.67
N PRO A 258 -11.68 -14.71 -10.03
CA PRO A 258 -11.18 -15.91 -9.37
C PRO A 258 -11.11 -15.70 -7.85
N ALA A 259 -11.35 -16.77 -7.07
CA ALA A 259 -11.33 -16.72 -5.61
C ALA A 259 -10.01 -16.14 -5.07
N ARG A 260 -8.87 -16.53 -5.67
CA ARG A 260 -7.55 -16.01 -5.38
C ARG A 260 -7.48 -14.48 -5.51
N ASP A 261 -7.98 -13.92 -6.62
CA ASP A 261 -7.94 -12.48 -6.85
C ASP A 261 -8.89 -11.72 -5.93
N TRP A 262 -10.06 -12.27 -5.64
CA TRP A 262 -10.96 -11.71 -4.66
C TRP A 262 -10.31 -11.65 -3.27
N ASN A 263 -9.74 -12.75 -2.81
CA ASN A 263 -9.10 -12.83 -1.49
C ASN A 263 -7.90 -11.88 -1.39
N SER A 264 -7.04 -11.85 -2.41
CA SER A 264 -5.87 -10.98 -2.41
C SER A 264 -6.26 -9.51 -2.51
N LEU A 265 -6.95 -9.12 -3.59
CA LEU A 265 -7.14 -7.71 -3.95
C LEU A 265 -8.22 -7.03 -3.12
N TYR A 266 -9.31 -7.77 -2.81
CA TYR A 266 -10.45 -7.20 -2.12
C TYR A 266 -10.47 -7.52 -0.63
N GLN A 267 -10.02 -8.69 -0.21
CA GLN A 267 -9.98 -9.05 1.21
C GLN A 267 -8.60 -8.86 1.86
N GLN A 268 -7.59 -8.43 1.10
CA GLN A 268 -6.21 -8.19 1.56
C GLN A 268 -5.58 -9.44 2.21
N ASN A 269 -6.07 -10.62 1.84
CA ASN A 269 -5.61 -11.92 2.32
C ASN A 269 -5.15 -12.77 1.13
N PRO A 270 -3.93 -12.52 0.60
CA PRO A 270 -3.38 -13.38 -0.43
C PRO A 270 -3.15 -14.78 0.13
N ILE A 271 -3.70 -15.77 -0.55
CA ILE A 271 -3.51 -17.19 -0.24
C ILE A 271 -2.39 -17.70 -1.15
N PRO A 272 -1.42 -18.47 -0.63
CA PRO A 272 -0.42 -19.15 -1.45
C PRO A 272 -1.06 -19.95 -2.59
N ASP A 273 -0.35 -20.11 -3.70
CA ASP A 273 -0.83 -20.83 -4.90
C ASP A 273 -1.23 -22.29 -4.63
N ASP A 274 -0.78 -22.84 -3.52
CA ASP A 274 -0.91 -24.25 -3.15
C ASP A 274 -2.32 -24.67 -2.71
N GLY A 275 -3.34 -23.75 -2.70
CA GLY A 275 -4.61 -24.01 -2.01
C GLY A 275 -5.88 -24.02 -2.83
N ASP A 276 -5.86 -23.76 -4.15
CA ASP A 276 -7.11 -23.67 -4.92
C ASP A 276 -7.73 -25.05 -5.26
N TYR A 277 -6.91 -26.11 -5.31
CA TYR A 277 -7.40 -27.47 -5.59
C TYR A 277 -7.83 -28.24 -4.34
N PHE A 278 -7.19 -27.97 -3.19
CA PHE A 278 -7.49 -28.64 -1.94
C PHE A 278 -7.72 -27.62 -0.83
N LYS A 279 -8.90 -27.62 -0.22
CA LYS A 279 -9.18 -26.76 0.93
C LYS A 279 -8.80 -27.50 2.20
N SER A 280 -8.11 -26.83 3.12
CA SER A 280 -7.71 -27.40 4.42
C SER A 280 -8.90 -28.00 5.18
N ASP A 281 -10.09 -27.41 5.06
CA ASP A 281 -11.33 -27.89 5.65
C ASP A 281 -11.79 -29.27 5.11
N TRP A 282 -11.20 -29.72 4.01
CA TRP A 282 -11.50 -31.05 3.45
C TRP A 282 -10.64 -32.15 4.09
N PHE A 283 -9.60 -31.80 4.81
CA PHE A 283 -8.71 -32.72 5.47
C PHE A 283 -9.10 -32.87 6.94
N GLY A 284 -9.34 -34.11 7.34
CA GLY A 284 -9.51 -34.45 8.75
C GLY A 284 -8.16 -34.75 9.39
N GLU A 285 -8.02 -34.47 10.65
CA GLU A 285 -6.85 -34.87 11.44
C GLU A 285 -7.05 -36.28 12.00
N TYR A 286 -5.97 -37.05 12.12
CA TYR A 286 -5.96 -38.36 12.77
C TYR A 286 -4.75 -38.50 13.70
N GLU A 287 -4.96 -39.13 14.86
CA GLU A 287 -3.88 -39.31 15.85
C GLU A 287 -2.92 -40.45 15.48
N SER A 288 -3.41 -41.47 14.78
CA SER A 288 -2.62 -42.59 14.28
C SER A 288 -3.26 -43.19 13.03
N PRO A 289 -2.44 -43.63 12.03
CA PRO A 289 -2.99 -44.28 10.85
C PRO A 289 -3.72 -45.57 11.22
N PRO A 290 -4.84 -45.91 10.54
CA PRO A 290 -5.55 -47.16 10.76
C PRO A 290 -4.69 -48.39 10.44
N ASP A 291 -4.92 -49.47 11.16
CA ASP A 291 -4.38 -50.79 10.81
C ASP A 291 -4.97 -51.23 9.45
N HIS A 292 -4.19 -51.78 8.55
CA HIS A 292 -4.62 -52.31 7.24
C HIS A 292 -4.89 -51.28 6.13
N LEU A 293 -3.95 -50.38 5.91
CA LEU A 293 -3.94 -49.51 4.74
C LEU A 293 -3.28 -50.20 3.53
N THR A 294 -3.84 -49.99 2.33
CA THR A 294 -3.13 -50.22 1.09
C THR A 294 -2.26 -49.02 0.78
N LEU A 295 -0.93 -49.21 0.77
CA LEU A 295 0.02 -48.10 0.58
C LEU A 295 0.27 -47.87 -0.91
N PHE A 296 0.29 -46.61 -1.29
CA PHE A 296 0.67 -46.14 -2.63
C PHE A 296 1.77 -45.12 -2.50
N GLY A 297 2.73 -45.15 -3.44
CA GLY A 297 3.76 -44.12 -3.59
C GLY A 297 3.49 -43.31 -4.85
N ALA A 298 3.66 -41.99 -4.76
CA ALA A 298 3.67 -41.11 -5.90
C ALA A 298 4.93 -40.25 -5.89
N SER A 299 5.42 -39.92 -7.09
CA SER A 299 6.61 -39.07 -7.24
C SER A 299 6.34 -38.07 -8.33
N ASP A 300 6.57 -36.80 -8.03
CA ASP A 300 6.62 -35.72 -9.00
C ASP A 300 8.08 -35.31 -9.19
N TYR A 301 8.56 -35.41 -10.43
CA TYR A 301 9.97 -35.16 -10.74
C TYR A 301 10.14 -33.79 -11.38
N ALA A 302 10.97 -32.96 -10.77
CA ALA A 302 11.43 -31.74 -11.42
C ALA A 302 12.18 -32.06 -12.72
N VAL A 303 11.77 -31.40 -13.81
CA VAL A 303 12.30 -31.65 -15.17
C VAL A 303 13.43 -30.69 -15.55
N THR A 304 13.74 -29.67 -14.73
CA THR A 304 14.71 -28.63 -15.05
C THR A 304 15.87 -28.57 -14.07
N ASP A 305 17.12 -28.58 -14.58
CA ASP A 305 18.33 -28.28 -13.82
C ASP A 305 18.41 -26.76 -13.55
N GLY A 306 18.37 -26.35 -12.28
CA GLY A 306 18.83 -25.02 -11.86
C GLY A 306 17.74 -23.94 -11.72
N GLY A 307 16.55 -24.27 -11.29
CA GLY A 307 15.50 -23.28 -10.95
C GLY A 307 14.13 -23.68 -11.46
N GLY A 308 13.54 -24.65 -10.86
CA GLY A 308 12.20 -25.16 -11.12
C GLY A 308 11.65 -25.83 -9.87
N ASP A 309 10.51 -26.48 -10.00
CA ASP A 309 9.86 -27.20 -8.93
C ASP A 309 10.78 -28.24 -8.27
N TRP A 310 10.52 -28.54 -7.01
CA TRP A 310 11.21 -29.59 -6.26
C TRP A 310 10.72 -30.95 -6.71
N THR A 311 11.62 -31.96 -6.67
CA THR A 311 11.18 -33.36 -6.78
C THR A 311 10.54 -33.77 -5.46
N GLU A 312 9.28 -34.15 -5.50
CA GLU A 312 8.53 -34.57 -4.33
C GLU A 312 8.17 -36.03 -4.39
N HIS A 313 8.25 -36.71 -3.24
CA HIS A 313 7.82 -38.09 -3.07
C HIS A 313 6.80 -38.17 -1.94
N GLY A 314 5.62 -38.68 -2.24
CA GLY A 314 4.57 -38.91 -1.27
C GLY A 314 4.25 -40.39 -1.10
N VAL A 315 3.94 -40.79 0.13
CA VAL A 315 3.34 -42.12 0.42
C VAL A 315 1.98 -41.86 1.06
N PHE A 316 0.94 -42.47 0.52
CA PHE A 316 -0.40 -42.37 1.08
C PHE A 316 -1.03 -43.75 1.22
N GLY A 317 -1.84 -43.91 2.29
CA GLY A 317 -2.57 -45.11 2.59
C GLY A 317 -4.04 -44.97 2.26
N VAL A 318 -4.66 -46.01 1.74
CA VAL A 318 -6.11 -46.07 1.45
C VAL A 318 -6.73 -47.18 2.27
N ASP A 319 -7.77 -46.86 3.03
CA ASP A 319 -8.56 -47.88 3.76
C ASP A 319 -9.66 -48.52 2.91
N LYS A 320 -10.38 -49.49 3.49
CA LYS A 320 -11.47 -50.20 2.82
C LYS A 320 -12.69 -49.33 2.48
N ALA A 321 -12.82 -48.18 3.16
CA ALA A 321 -13.88 -47.19 2.94
C ALA A 321 -13.46 -46.14 1.90
N LEU A 322 -12.27 -46.28 1.30
CA LEU A 322 -11.66 -45.34 0.35
C LEU A 322 -11.26 -44.01 0.96
N ASN A 323 -11.09 -43.89 2.29
CA ASN A 323 -10.46 -42.75 2.87
C ASN A 323 -8.95 -42.79 2.59
N ILE A 324 -8.38 -41.61 2.32
CA ILE A 324 -6.94 -41.42 1.98
C ILE A 324 -6.25 -40.81 3.21
N TYR A 325 -5.13 -41.39 3.59
CA TYR A 325 -4.26 -40.93 4.69
C TYR A 325 -2.88 -40.57 4.13
N VAL A 326 -2.36 -39.38 4.44
CA VAL A 326 -1.09 -38.85 3.95
C VAL A 326 -0.13 -38.69 5.11
#